data_0e650f349176e4ce1af7c177e5adc897
#
_entry.id   0e650f349176e4ce1af7c177e5adc897
#
_cell.length_a   1.000
_cell.length_b   1.000
_cell.length_c   1.000
_cell.angle_alpha   90.00
_cell.angle_beta   90.00
_cell.angle_gamma   90.00
#
_symmetry.space_group_name_H-M   'P 1'
#
loop_
_entity.id
_entity.type
_entity.pdbx_description
1 polymer ?
#
loop_
_entity_poly.entity_id
_entity_poly.type
_entity_poly.pdbx_seq_one_letter_code
_entity_poly.pdbx_strand_id
1 'polypeptide(L)'
;MATQQASETAGHAELSAQYLTFTLGEEVFAMDIRTVREIIQCPPMTAVPLMPSFMRGVINLRGAVVPVIDLQARFGRPAARIGKKTCIVIFDAVRSGERVELGLLVDAVSAVIEIAASAIEPPPDFGALVRRDFIRGMGKVASRFVIILEPDKAIDVGEMAELCESTQAGLAA
;
A
#
# COMPACT_ATOMS: atom_id res chain seq x y z
N MET A 1 13.81 5.60 41.68
CA MET A 1 12.47 5.15 41.27
C MET A 1 12.02 5.79 39.95
N ALA A 2 12.30 7.04 39.70
CA ALA A 2 11.94 7.70 38.42
C ALA A 2 12.67 7.14 37.21
N THR A 3 13.88 6.62 37.37
CA THR A 3 14.68 6.05 36.30
C THR A 3 14.15 4.73 35.76
N GLN A 4 13.48 3.93 36.55
CA GLN A 4 12.89 2.66 36.12
C GLN A 4 11.65 2.88 35.26
N GLN A 5 10.83 3.87 35.60
CA GLN A 5 9.65 4.20 34.79
C GLN A 5 10.01 4.75 33.40
N ALA A 6 11.05 5.56 33.36
CA ALA A 6 11.55 6.07 32.07
C ALA A 6 12.09 4.95 31.16
N SER A 7 12.71 3.92 31.74
CA SER A 7 13.21 2.77 31.03
C SER A 7 12.09 1.91 30.43
N GLU A 8 11.01 1.71 31.19
CA GLU A 8 9.85 0.98 30.69
C GLU A 8 9.13 1.72 29.57
N THR A 9 9.01 3.04 29.70
CA THR A 9 8.40 3.87 28.66
C THR A 9 9.22 3.82 27.36
N ALA A 10 10.54 3.85 27.46
CA ALA A 10 11.42 3.73 26.30
C ALA A 10 11.29 2.36 25.61
N GLY A 11 11.17 1.28 26.41
CA GLY A 11 10.95 -0.06 25.87
C GLY A 11 9.63 -0.19 25.12
N HIS A 12 8.56 0.42 25.62
CA HIS A 12 7.28 0.46 24.92
C HIS A 12 7.35 1.26 23.63
N ALA A 13 8.08 2.38 23.60
CA ALA A 13 8.26 3.17 22.41
C ALA A 13 8.98 2.41 21.29
N GLU A 14 9.93 1.53 21.62
CA GLU A 14 10.66 0.70 20.66
C GLU A 14 9.77 -0.35 19.97
N LEU A 15 8.65 -0.76 20.62
CA LEU A 15 7.72 -1.76 20.11
C LEU A 15 6.57 -1.15 19.29
N SER A 16 6.64 0.14 19.00
CA SER A 16 5.63 0.82 18.18
C SER A 16 6.25 1.33 16.89
N ALA A 17 5.40 1.50 15.88
CA ALA A 17 5.80 2.07 14.61
C ALA A 17 4.72 3.04 14.12
N GLN A 18 5.11 3.93 13.20
CA GLN A 18 4.20 4.88 12.60
C GLN A 18 3.67 4.34 11.27
N TYR A 19 2.40 4.55 11.03
CA TYR A 19 1.71 4.08 9.84
C TYR A 19 0.92 5.20 9.21
N LEU A 20 1.00 5.29 7.88
CA LEU A 20 0.12 6.15 7.12
C LEU A 20 -1.20 5.44 6.92
N THR A 21 -2.30 6.09 7.31
CA THR A 21 -3.64 5.54 7.09
C THR A 21 -4.31 6.20 5.90
N PHE A 22 -5.02 5.40 5.14
CA PHE A 22 -5.76 5.85 3.96
C PHE A 22 -6.99 4.98 3.77
N THR A 23 -7.94 5.47 2.97
CA THR A 23 -9.18 4.74 2.71
C THR A 23 -9.20 4.16 1.31
N LEU A 24 -9.72 2.94 1.21
CA LEU A 24 -10.03 2.26 -0.04
C LEU A 24 -11.46 1.74 0.08
N GLY A 25 -12.39 2.36 -0.66
CA GLY A 25 -13.80 2.10 -0.46
C GLY A 25 -14.23 2.54 0.94
N GLU A 26 -14.80 1.62 1.70
CA GLU A 26 -15.28 1.90 3.06
C GLU A 26 -14.28 1.49 4.15
N GLU A 27 -13.16 0.92 3.78
CA GLU A 27 -12.21 0.35 4.72
C GLU A 27 -10.98 1.23 4.89
N VAL A 28 -10.42 1.20 6.10
CA VAL A 28 -9.20 1.93 6.43
C VAL A 28 -8.03 0.97 6.38
N PHE A 29 -7.04 1.35 5.59
CA PHE A 29 -5.79 0.61 5.43
C PHE A 29 -4.64 1.43 6.00
N ALA A 30 -3.55 0.77 6.30
CA ALA A 30 -2.35 1.41 6.79
C ALA A 30 -1.10 0.82 6.13
N MET A 31 -0.08 1.64 6.02
CA MET A 31 1.20 1.25 5.47
C MET A 31 2.30 1.85 6.35
N ASP A 32 3.35 1.08 6.61
CA ASP A 32 4.50 1.56 7.38
C ASP A 32 5.05 2.85 6.74
N ILE A 33 5.15 3.91 7.53
CA ILE A 33 5.57 5.23 7.04
C ILE A 33 6.98 5.21 6.45
N ARG A 34 7.82 4.26 6.86
CA ARG A 34 9.18 4.15 6.35
C ARG A 34 9.24 3.73 4.88
N THR A 35 8.19 3.10 4.38
CA THR A 35 8.10 2.71 2.97
C THR A 35 7.54 3.82 2.10
N VAL A 36 6.88 4.81 2.69
CA VAL A 36 6.25 5.92 1.97
C VAL A 36 7.29 6.98 1.65
N ARG A 37 7.38 7.35 0.38
CA ARG A 37 8.27 8.42 -0.08
C ARG A 37 7.59 9.77 -0.10
N GLU A 38 6.43 9.83 -0.72
CA GLU A 38 5.63 11.05 -0.75
C GLU A 38 4.18 10.74 -1.08
N ILE A 39 3.33 11.71 -0.86
CA ILE A 39 1.91 11.65 -1.17
C ILE A 39 1.62 12.81 -2.11
N ILE A 40 1.03 12.50 -3.26
CA ILE A 40 0.69 13.53 -4.25
C ILE A 40 -0.79 13.49 -4.54
N GLN A 41 -1.34 14.64 -4.92
CA GLN A 41 -2.67 14.71 -5.49
C GLN A 41 -2.67 13.94 -6.80
N CYS A 42 -3.78 13.26 -7.11
CA CYS A 42 -3.84 12.46 -8.31
C CYS A 42 -3.67 13.33 -9.58
N PRO A 43 -2.54 13.23 -10.28
CA PRO A 43 -2.34 13.95 -11.53
C PRO A 43 -3.00 13.18 -12.67
N PRO A 44 -3.07 13.77 -13.87
CA PRO A 44 -3.45 13.00 -15.05
C PRO A 44 -2.53 11.80 -15.23
N MET A 45 -3.13 10.65 -15.49
CA MET A 45 -2.40 9.40 -15.70
C MET A 45 -2.48 8.98 -17.15
N THR A 46 -1.39 8.41 -17.67
CA THR A 46 -1.36 7.84 -19.01
C THR A 46 -1.66 6.35 -18.90
N ALA A 47 -2.76 5.93 -19.50
CA ALA A 47 -3.11 4.52 -19.54
C ALA A 47 -2.12 3.76 -20.42
N VAL A 48 -1.68 2.61 -19.94
CA VAL A 48 -0.79 1.73 -20.70
C VAL A 48 -1.62 0.58 -21.26
N PRO A 49 -1.68 0.40 -22.59
CA PRO A 49 -2.47 -0.67 -23.18
C PRO A 49 -2.00 -2.05 -22.74
N LEU A 50 -2.93 -2.99 -22.65
CA LEU A 50 -2.65 -4.40 -22.41
C LEU A 50 -1.98 -4.71 -21.07
N MET A 51 -2.15 -3.82 -20.10
CA MET A 51 -1.71 -4.04 -18.73
C MET A 51 -2.83 -4.66 -17.90
N PRO A 52 -2.51 -5.35 -16.78
CA PRO A 52 -3.54 -5.85 -15.89
C PRO A 52 -4.49 -4.75 -15.42
N SER A 53 -5.73 -5.09 -15.13
CA SER A 53 -6.77 -4.12 -14.75
C SER A 53 -6.43 -3.31 -13.49
N PHE A 54 -5.59 -3.85 -12.61
CA PHE A 54 -5.16 -3.13 -11.41
C PHE A 54 -4.08 -2.08 -11.70
N MET A 55 -3.47 -2.10 -12.87
CA MET A 55 -2.55 -1.06 -13.31
C MET A 55 -3.35 0.08 -13.94
N ARG A 56 -3.52 1.19 -13.20
CA ARG A 56 -4.33 2.32 -13.67
C ARG A 56 -3.63 3.10 -14.78
N GLY A 57 -2.32 3.13 -14.75
CA GLY A 57 -1.54 3.87 -15.73
C GLY A 57 -0.19 4.24 -15.14
N VAL A 58 0.47 5.19 -15.78
CA VAL A 58 1.76 5.71 -15.32
C VAL A 58 1.68 7.22 -15.17
N ILE A 59 2.47 7.75 -14.26
CA ILE A 59 2.64 9.18 -14.08
C ILE A 59 4.10 9.56 -14.27
N ASN A 60 4.32 10.82 -14.62
CA ASN A 60 5.65 11.39 -14.65
C ASN A 60 5.92 12.06 -13.31
N LEU A 61 6.89 11.55 -12.58
CA LEU A 61 7.30 12.11 -11.29
C LEU A 61 8.75 12.53 -11.41
N ARG A 62 8.98 13.83 -11.56
CA ARG A 62 10.35 14.40 -11.69
C ARG A 62 11.18 13.76 -12.80
N GLY A 63 10.55 13.48 -13.94
CA GLY A 63 11.21 12.86 -15.07
C GLY A 63 11.25 11.34 -15.05
N ALA A 64 10.81 10.71 -13.96
CA ALA A 64 10.72 9.26 -13.86
C ALA A 64 9.29 8.79 -14.14
N VAL A 65 9.17 7.66 -14.82
CA VAL A 65 7.88 7.03 -15.07
C VAL A 65 7.55 6.12 -13.88
N VAL A 66 6.45 6.41 -13.20
CA VAL A 66 6.02 5.67 -12.01
C VAL A 66 4.69 4.98 -12.30
N PRO A 67 4.64 3.64 -12.25
CA PRO A 67 3.39 2.91 -12.39
C PRO A 67 2.46 3.16 -11.21
N VAL A 68 1.16 3.30 -11.48
CA VAL A 68 0.14 3.54 -10.47
C VAL A 68 -0.80 2.34 -10.40
N ILE A 69 -0.96 1.81 -9.20
CA ILE A 69 -1.71 0.61 -8.93
C ILE A 69 -2.98 0.93 -8.18
N ASP A 70 -4.08 0.32 -8.61
CA ASP A 70 -5.38 0.38 -7.96
C ASP A 70 -5.57 -0.90 -7.16
N LEU A 71 -5.41 -0.82 -5.85
CA LEU A 71 -5.58 -1.97 -4.97
C LEU A 71 -7.00 -2.49 -4.95
N GLN A 72 -8.00 -1.65 -5.13
CA GLN A 72 -9.39 -2.12 -5.19
C GLN A 72 -9.57 -3.10 -6.35
N ALA A 73 -9.04 -2.73 -7.52
CA ALA A 73 -9.06 -3.64 -8.66
C ALA A 73 -8.21 -4.89 -8.43
N ARG A 74 -7.08 -4.75 -7.73
CA ARG A 74 -6.22 -5.89 -7.38
C ARG A 74 -6.92 -6.87 -6.44
N PHE A 75 -7.80 -6.38 -5.57
CA PHE A 75 -8.59 -7.21 -4.68
C PHE A 75 -9.87 -7.77 -5.34
N GLY A 76 -10.04 -7.54 -6.64
CA GLY A 76 -11.22 -8.02 -7.36
C GLY A 76 -12.46 -7.14 -7.20
N ARG A 77 -12.30 -5.95 -6.66
CA ARG A 77 -13.38 -4.97 -6.51
C ARG A 77 -13.44 -4.08 -7.77
N PRO A 78 -14.55 -3.34 -7.96
CA PRO A 78 -14.60 -2.35 -9.03
C PRO A 78 -13.47 -1.34 -8.92
N ALA A 79 -13.00 -0.82 -10.04
CA ALA A 79 -11.93 0.16 -10.08
C ALA A 79 -12.28 1.40 -9.26
N ALA A 80 -11.28 1.96 -8.58
CA ALA A 80 -11.45 3.17 -7.79
C ALA A 80 -11.86 4.35 -8.66
N ARG A 81 -12.78 5.16 -8.15
CA ARG A 81 -13.19 6.40 -8.82
C ARG A 81 -12.27 7.53 -8.37
N ILE A 82 -11.83 8.34 -9.33
CA ILE A 82 -10.98 9.48 -9.04
C ILE A 82 -11.86 10.66 -8.65
N GLY A 83 -11.72 11.12 -7.40
CA GLY A 83 -12.43 12.25 -6.86
C GLY A 83 -11.48 13.33 -6.35
N LYS A 84 -12.03 14.31 -5.65
CA LYS A 84 -11.26 15.45 -5.16
C LYS A 84 -10.22 15.07 -4.11
N LYS A 85 -10.48 14.02 -3.34
CA LYS A 85 -9.59 13.56 -2.26
C LYS A 85 -8.64 12.45 -2.69
N THR A 86 -8.77 11.96 -3.92
CA THR A 86 -7.94 10.89 -4.43
C THR A 86 -6.49 11.31 -4.45
N CYS A 87 -5.65 10.48 -3.88
CA CYS A 87 -4.21 10.71 -3.81
C CYS A 87 -3.47 9.51 -4.34
N ILE A 88 -2.20 9.72 -4.66
CA ILE A 88 -1.27 8.64 -4.96
C ILE A 88 -0.22 8.62 -3.88
N VAL A 89 -0.06 7.49 -3.22
CA VAL A 89 0.99 7.26 -2.24
C VAL A 89 2.18 6.66 -2.99
N ILE A 90 3.27 7.41 -3.06
CA ILE A 90 4.50 6.93 -3.70
C ILE A 90 5.29 6.16 -2.65
N PHE A 91 5.66 4.95 -2.97
CA PHE A 91 6.39 4.10 -2.06
C PHE A 91 7.46 3.29 -2.78
N ASP A 92 8.43 2.80 -2.02
CA ASP A 92 9.47 1.94 -2.53
C ASP A 92 9.08 0.47 -2.38
N ALA A 93 9.21 -0.28 -3.46
CA ALA A 93 9.16 -1.73 -3.45
C ALA A 93 10.54 -2.28 -3.81
N VAL A 94 10.83 -3.49 -3.40
CA VAL A 94 12.09 -4.15 -3.71
C VAL A 94 11.84 -5.26 -4.74
N ARG A 95 12.56 -5.20 -5.85
CA ARG A 95 12.53 -6.21 -6.88
C ARG A 95 13.96 -6.63 -7.22
N SER A 96 14.27 -7.92 -7.01
CA SER A 96 15.60 -8.48 -7.32
C SER A 96 16.74 -7.65 -6.72
N GLY A 97 16.54 -7.19 -5.49
CA GLY A 97 17.53 -6.37 -4.78
C GLY A 97 17.54 -4.90 -5.15
N GLU A 98 16.76 -4.47 -6.13
CA GLU A 98 16.66 -3.08 -6.57
C GLU A 98 15.39 -2.42 -6.05
N ARG A 99 15.48 -1.15 -5.70
CA ARG A 99 14.33 -0.35 -5.30
C ARG A 99 13.60 0.17 -6.53
N VAL A 100 12.29 -0.02 -6.54
CA VAL A 100 11.42 0.47 -7.59
C VAL A 100 10.37 1.37 -6.95
N GLU A 101 10.16 2.56 -7.51
CA GLU A 101 9.09 3.45 -7.06
C GLU A 101 7.78 3.04 -7.71
N LEU A 102 6.76 2.91 -6.88
CA LEU A 102 5.40 2.62 -7.31
C LEU A 102 4.44 3.61 -6.68
N GLY A 103 3.32 3.85 -7.34
CA GLY A 103 2.25 4.66 -6.82
C GLY A 103 1.05 3.80 -6.47
N LEU A 104 0.45 4.08 -5.32
CA LEU A 104 -0.76 3.43 -4.87
C LEU A 104 -1.91 4.43 -4.91
N LEU A 105 -2.92 4.14 -5.72
CA LEU A 105 -4.11 4.99 -5.82
C LEU A 105 -5.01 4.73 -4.61
N VAL A 106 -5.26 5.78 -3.83
CA VAL A 106 -6.11 5.70 -2.64
C VAL A 106 -7.21 6.74 -2.71
N ASP A 107 -8.35 6.44 -2.10
CA ASP A 107 -9.51 7.32 -2.13
C ASP A 107 -9.27 8.60 -1.34
N ALA A 108 -8.60 8.47 -0.21
CA ALA A 108 -8.19 9.60 0.61
C ALA A 108 -7.10 9.18 1.58
N VAL A 109 -6.21 10.10 1.91
CA VAL A 109 -5.23 9.91 2.97
C VAL A 109 -5.81 10.52 4.24
N SER A 110 -5.73 9.79 5.35
CA SER A 110 -6.31 10.22 6.62
C SER A 110 -5.28 10.85 7.56
N ALA A 111 -4.33 10.06 8.04
CA ALA A 111 -3.37 10.54 9.04
C ALA A 111 -2.18 9.60 9.15
N VAL A 112 -1.16 10.05 9.86
CA VAL A 112 -0.08 9.17 10.33
C VAL A 112 -0.38 8.85 11.78
N ILE A 113 -0.46 7.58 12.11
CA ILE A 113 -0.76 7.12 13.47
C ILE A 113 0.33 6.18 13.96
N GLU A 114 0.45 6.09 15.28
CA GLU A 114 1.36 5.16 15.93
C GLU A 114 0.58 3.94 16.37
N ILE A 115 1.05 2.75 16.02
CA ILE A 115 0.43 1.49 16.43
C ILE A 115 1.49 0.65 17.14
N ALA A 116 1.18 0.27 18.38
CA ALA A 116 2.07 -0.62 19.13
C ALA A 116 2.02 -2.02 18.53
N ALA A 117 3.16 -2.71 18.55
CA ALA A 117 3.24 -4.09 18.04
C ALA A 117 2.25 -5.01 18.77
N SER A 118 2.01 -4.77 20.04
CA SER A 118 1.04 -5.53 20.84
C SER A 118 -0.42 -5.30 20.40
N ALA A 119 -0.70 -4.22 19.69
CA ALA A 119 -2.03 -3.91 19.19
C ALA A 119 -2.28 -4.47 17.77
N ILE A 120 -1.29 -5.15 17.19
CA ILE A 120 -1.39 -5.74 15.87
C ILE A 120 -1.66 -7.24 16.02
N GLU A 121 -2.78 -7.68 15.47
CA GLU A 121 -3.19 -9.08 15.47
C GLU A 121 -2.92 -9.70 14.11
N PRO A 122 -2.70 -11.04 14.05
CA PRO A 122 -2.59 -11.71 12.76
C PRO A 122 -3.87 -11.50 11.93
N PRO A 123 -3.76 -11.49 10.59
CA PRO A 123 -4.96 -11.33 9.77
C PRO A 123 -5.90 -12.52 9.96
N PRO A 124 -7.21 -12.26 10.16
CA PRO A 124 -8.17 -13.34 10.19
C PRO A 124 -8.34 -13.96 8.81
N ASP A 125 -9.00 -15.10 8.75
CA ASP A 125 -9.31 -15.75 7.49
C ASP A 125 -10.49 -15.04 6.84
N PHE A 126 -10.22 -14.21 5.85
CA PHE A 126 -11.26 -13.48 5.11
C PHE A 126 -11.89 -14.28 3.96
N GLY A 127 -11.55 -15.57 3.84
CA GLY A 127 -11.97 -16.35 2.69
C GLY A 127 -11.22 -15.94 1.43
N ALA A 128 -11.91 -15.94 0.28
CA ALA A 128 -11.30 -15.68 -1.02
C ALA A 128 -11.24 -14.20 -1.41
N LEU A 129 -11.78 -13.29 -0.59
CA LEU A 129 -11.95 -11.89 -0.98
C LEU A 129 -10.65 -11.09 -0.91
N VAL A 130 -9.82 -11.34 0.12
CA VAL A 130 -8.53 -10.67 0.27
C VAL A 130 -7.50 -11.74 0.60
N ARG A 131 -6.45 -11.82 -0.18
CA ARG A 131 -5.38 -12.79 0.06
C ARG A 131 -4.64 -12.40 1.33
N ARG A 132 -4.48 -13.38 2.19
CA ARG A 132 -3.82 -13.23 3.49
C ARG A 132 -2.40 -12.70 3.38
N ASP A 133 -1.74 -13.03 2.27
CA ASP A 133 -0.37 -12.61 2.00
C ASP A 133 -0.23 -11.09 1.85
N PHE A 134 -1.31 -10.40 1.46
CA PHE A 134 -1.30 -8.96 1.25
C PHE A 134 -1.39 -8.18 2.56
N ILE A 135 -1.80 -8.84 3.63
CA ILE A 135 -2.06 -8.22 4.91
C ILE A 135 -0.99 -8.63 5.89
N ARG A 136 -0.27 -7.65 6.44
CA ARG A 136 0.71 -7.87 7.49
C ARG A 136 0.02 -8.19 8.82
N GLY A 137 -1.10 -7.53 9.08
CA GLY A 137 -1.88 -7.71 10.30
C GLY A 137 -3.04 -6.75 10.38
N MET A 138 -3.77 -6.85 11.49
CA MET A 138 -4.88 -5.96 11.81
C MET A 138 -4.51 -5.14 13.03
N GLY A 139 -4.43 -3.83 12.87
CA GLY A 139 -4.20 -2.92 13.99
C GLY A 139 -5.51 -2.51 14.64
N LYS A 140 -5.58 -2.54 15.95
CA LYS A 140 -6.74 -2.05 16.69
C LYS A 140 -6.45 -0.63 17.16
N VAL A 141 -7.20 0.33 16.62
CA VAL A 141 -7.03 1.75 16.93
C VAL A 141 -8.40 2.35 17.23
N ALA A 142 -8.58 2.88 18.43
CA ALA A 142 -9.82 3.56 18.86
C ALA A 142 -11.08 2.76 18.53
N SER A 143 -11.13 1.48 18.88
CA SER A 143 -12.24 0.54 18.66
C SER A 143 -12.49 0.20 17.18
N ARG A 144 -11.59 0.60 16.28
CA ARG A 144 -11.66 0.25 14.87
C ARG A 144 -10.47 -0.61 14.48
N PHE A 145 -10.67 -1.47 13.50
CA PHE A 145 -9.59 -2.23 12.91
C PHE A 145 -9.05 -1.50 11.68
N VAL A 146 -7.74 -1.47 11.59
CA VAL A 146 -7.01 -0.91 10.45
C VAL A 146 -6.25 -2.06 9.81
N ILE A 147 -6.42 -2.23 8.50
CA ILE A 147 -5.77 -3.31 7.76
C ILE A 147 -4.37 -2.85 7.38
N ILE A 148 -3.35 -3.48 7.98
CA ILE A 148 -1.96 -3.13 7.69
C ILE A 148 -1.50 -3.93 6.49
N LEU A 149 -1.17 -3.23 5.41
CA LEU A 149 -0.72 -3.84 4.18
C LEU A 149 0.75 -4.20 4.23
N GLU A 150 1.09 -5.29 3.55
CA GLU A 150 2.46 -5.63 3.22
C GLU A 150 2.68 -5.26 1.75
N PRO A 151 3.24 -4.07 1.44
CA PRO A 151 3.26 -3.58 0.06
C PRO A 151 3.98 -4.50 -0.92
N ASP A 152 5.09 -5.10 -0.49
CA ASP A 152 5.88 -5.98 -1.34
C ASP A 152 5.10 -7.22 -1.77
N LYS A 153 4.16 -7.66 -0.96
CA LYS A 153 3.33 -8.84 -1.24
C LYS A 153 2.02 -8.48 -1.93
N ALA A 154 1.41 -7.37 -1.52
CA ALA A 154 0.17 -6.89 -2.15
C ALA A 154 0.41 -6.52 -3.61
N ILE A 155 1.60 -6.00 -3.87
CA ILE A 155 2.04 -5.59 -5.18
C ILE A 155 3.31 -6.36 -5.48
N ASP A 156 3.15 -7.58 -5.92
CA ASP A 156 4.29 -8.40 -6.34
C ASP A 156 4.81 -7.85 -7.67
N VAL A 157 5.89 -7.08 -7.59
CA VAL A 157 6.50 -6.45 -8.76
C VAL A 157 6.99 -7.52 -9.75
N GLY A 158 7.42 -8.66 -9.25
CA GLY A 158 7.80 -9.79 -10.10
C GLY A 158 6.61 -10.33 -10.89
N GLU A 159 5.49 -10.58 -10.20
CA GLU A 159 4.25 -11.02 -10.84
C GLU A 159 3.76 -9.99 -11.87
N MET A 160 3.82 -8.70 -11.55
CA MET A 160 3.47 -7.64 -12.47
C MET A 160 4.37 -7.64 -13.71
N ALA A 161 5.66 -7.81 -13.53
CA ALA A 161 6.61 -7.86 -14.63
C ALA A 161 6.35 -9.08 -15.53
N GLU A 162 6.07 -10.24 -14.95
CA GLU A 162 5.72 -11.44 -15.69
C GLU A 162 4.43 -11.25 -16.51
N LEU A 163 3.43 -10.63 -15.91
CA LEU A 163 2.18 -10.31 -16.61
C LEU A 163 2.42 -9.34 -17.76
N CYS A 164 3.25 -8.34 -17.56
CA CYS A 164 3.63 -7.41 -18.63
C CYS A 164 4.38 -8.10 -19.77
N GLU A 165 5.34 -8.94 -19.43
CA GLU A 165 6.12 -9.71 -20.41
C GLU A 165 5.22 -10.67 -21.18
N SER A 166 4.33 -11.38 -20.52
CA SER A 166 3.38 -12.28 -21.16
C SER A 166 2.46 -11.52 -22.12
N THR A 167 2.02 -10.35 -21.74
CA THR A 167 1.17 -9.50 -22.59
C THR A 167 1.95 -9.01 -23.81
N GLN A 168 3.20 -8.59 -23.62
CA GLN A 168 4.06 -8.18 -24.74
C GLN A 168 4.40 -9.35 -25.66
N ALA A 169 4.67 -10.52 -25.12
CA ALA A 169 4.91 -11.72 -25.91
C ALA A 169 3.69 -12.12 -26.74
N GLY A 170 2.49 -11.95 -26.16
CA GLY A 170 1.24 -12.16 -26.90
C GLY A 170 1.04 -11.19 -28.05
N LEU A 171 1.57 -9.96 -27.95
CA LEU A 171 1.54 -8.97 -29.01
C LEU A 171 2.55 -9.27 -30.11
N ALA A 172 3.69 -9.82 -29.77
CA ALA A 172 4.75 -10.14 -30.73
C ALA A 172 4.43 -11.37 -31.58
N ALA A 173 3.48 -12.16 -31.18
CA ALA A 173 3.02 -13.33 -31.93
C ALA A 173 1.88 -12.96 -32.87
#